data_bc4cb12ad67592cc8678cec518e3f63c
#
_entry.id   bc4cb12ad67592cc8678cec518e3f63c
#
_cell.length_a   1.000
_cell.length_b   1.000
_cell.length_c   1.000
_cell.angle_alpha   90.00
_cell.angle_beta   90.00
_cell.angle_gamma   90.00
#
_symmetry.space_group_name_H-M   'P 1'
#
loop_
_entity.id
_entity.type
_entity.pdbx_description
1 polymer ?
#
loop_
_entity_poly.entity_id
_entity_poly.type
_entity_poly.pdbx_seq_one_letter_code
_entity_poly.pdbx_strand_id
1 'polypeptide(L)'
;MTSPIAPSDSTAVIKPRRWRWLAVPALLIIGYAIWQFPTWKAQAEVGAAYGARIGCSCRFVQGRELGSCATDLEPGMEMVSLSEVEGEQAVEGSVPLLASRTARFMGASGCVLQPED
;
A
#
# COMPACT_ATOMS: atom_id res chain seq x y z
N MET A 1 -38.86 -20.82 23.82
CA MET A 1 -38.48 -20.61 23.68
C MET A 1 -37.63 -20.19 23.71
N THR A 2 -37.28 -19.94 23.68
CA THR A 2 -36.72 -19.46 23.69
C THR A 2 -35.57 -19.48 23.58
N SER A 3 -35.04 -19.93 23.57
CA SER A 3 -33.94 -20.17 23.28
C SER A 3 -33.35 -19.50 22.26
N PRO A 4 -33.86 -18.95 21.62
CA PRO A 4 -33.35 -18.29 20.56
C PRO A 4 -32.21 -17.46 20.84
N ILE A 5 -32.19 -17.06 21.88
CA ILE A 5 -31.14 -16.29 22.28
C ILE A 5 -29.86 -16.96 22.06
N ALA A 6 -29.91 -18.15 21.85
CA ALA A 6 -28.75 -18.91 21.63
C ALA A 6 -27.77 -18.27 20.71
N PRO A 7 -28.20 -17.71 19.65
CA PRO A 7 -27.24 -17.15 18.71
C PRO A 7 -26.31 -16.14 19.32
N SER A 8 -26.85 -15.20 19.98
CA SER A 8 -25.99 -14.24 20.58
C SER A 8 -25.13 -14.88 21.60
N ASP A 9 -25.69 -15.86 22.21
CA ASP A 9 -24.92 -16.55 23.19
C ASP A 9 -23.76 -17.24 22.58
N SER A 10 -23.91 -17.73 21.39
CA SER A 10 -22.83 -18.46 20.78
C SER A 10 -21.60 -17.61 20.70
N THR A 11 -21.77 -16.35 20.54
CA THR A 11 -20.62 -15.48 20.53
C THR A 11 -19.98 -15.43 21.90
N ALA A 12 -20.81 -15.22 22.87
CA ALA A 12 -20.31 -15.15 24.21
C ALA A 12 -19.79 -16.49 24.63
N VAL A 13 -20.31 -17.48 24.02
CA VAL A 13 -19.98 -18.80 24.38
C VAL A 13 -18.62 -19.22 23.97
N ILE A 14 -17.98 -18.46 23.15
CA ILE A 14 -16.65 -18.79 22.79
C ILE A 14 -15.92 -19.13 24.05
N LYS A 15 -15.53 -20.34 24.17
CA LYS A 15 -14.94 -20.81 25.38
C LYS A 15 -13.64 -20.12 25.61
N PRO A 16 -13.41 -19.63 26.80
CA PRO A 16 -12.17 -18.92 27.09
C PRO A 16 -10.97 -19.73 26.73
N ARG A 17 -11.04 -21.00 26.92
CA ARG A 17 -9.95 -21.87 26.59
C ARG A 17 -9.62 -21.82 25.11
N ARG A 18 -10.65 -21.97 24.28
CA ARG A 18 -10.49 -21.93 22.85
C ARG A 18 -10.05 -20.56 22.41
N TRP A 19 -10.59 -19.56 23.05
CA TRP A 19 -10.23 -18.18 22.77
C TRP A 19 -8.74 -17.96 23.00
N ARG A 20 -8.21 -18.54 24.06
CA ARG A 20 -6.79 -18.38 24.34
C ARG A 20 -5.93 -19.00 23.26
N TRP A 21 -6.35 -20.13 22.75
CA TRP A 21 -5.61 -20.80 21.70
C TRP A 21 -5.55 -19.95 20.45
N LEU A 22 -6.61 -19.20 20.18
CA LEU A 22 -6.64 -18.30 19.05
C LEU A 22 -5.96 -16.99 19.36
N ALA A 23 -6.02 -16.54 20.60
CA ALA A 23 -5.45 -15.26 20.98
C ALA A 23 -3.93 -15.27 20.94
N VAL A 24 -3.32 -16.37 21.33
CA VAL A 24 -1.86 -16.43 21.38
C VAL A 24 -1.25 -16.25 19.98
N PRO A 25 -1.66 -17.03 18.97
CA PRO A 25 -1.13 -16.80 17.62
C PRO A 25 -1.50 -15.43 17.09
N ALA A 26 -2.70 -14.95 17.39
CA ALA A 26 -3.10 -13.62 16.92
C ALA A 26 -2.21 -12.54 17.50
N LEU A 27 -1.92 -12.64 18.78
CA LEU A 27 -1.04 -11.65 19.42
C LEU A 27 0.38 -11.74 18.87
N LEU A 28 0.85 -12.92 18.59
CA LEU A 28 2.16 -13.09 18.02
C LEU A 28 2.24 -12.48 16.62
N ILE A 29 1.20 -12.67 15.82
CA ILE A 29 1.16 -12.10 14.49
C ILE A 29 1.11 -10.58 14.55
N ILE A 30 0.29 -10.04 15.44
CA ILE A 30 0.17 -8.60 15.61
C ILE A 30 1.50 -8.01 16.08
N GLY A 31 2.12 -8.64 17.06
CA GLY A 31 3.41 -8.17 17.55
C GLY A 31 4.47 -8.19 16.48
N TYR A 32 4.51 -9.25 15.68
CA TYR A 32 5.45 -9.33 14.59
C TYR A 32 5.17 -8.24 13.55
N ALA A 33 3.90 -8.03 13.24
CA ALA A 33 3.54 -7.02 12.27
C ALA A 33 3.93 -5.63 12.74
N ILE A 34 3.69 -5.33 14.01
CA ILE A 34 4.07 -4.05 14.57
C ILE A 34 5.57 -3.87 14.53
N TRP A 35 6.30 -4.93 14.86
CA TRP A 35 7.75 -4.87 14.86
C TRP A 35 8.31 -4.68 13.46
N GLN A 36 7.67 -5.31 12.47
CA GLN A 36 8.13 -5.23 11.09
C GLN A 36 7.57 -4.02 10.34
N PHE A 37 6.62 -3.32 10.93
CA PHE A 37 5.95 -2.25 10.21
C PHE A 37 6.91 -1.20 9.66
N PRO A 38 7.91 -0.74 10.42
CA PRO A 38 8.86 0.24 9.86
C PRO A 38 9.60 -0.27 8.64
N THR A 39 9.95 -1.56 8.63
CA THR A 39 10.61 -2.16 7.48
C THR A 39 9.68 -2.21 6.29
N TRP A 40 8.44 -2.63 6.50
CA TRP A 40 7.46 -2.69 5.43
C TRP A 40 7.18 -1.30 4.87
N LYS A 41 7.08 -0.33 5.76
CA LYS A 41 6.83 1.05 5.34
C LYS A 41 7.99 1.57 4.52
N ALA A 42 9.22 1.31 4.92
CA ALA A 42 10.38 1.74 4.18
C ALA A 42 10.42 1.13 2.79
N GLN A 43 10.11 -0.16 2.71
CA GLN A 43 10.08 -0.83 1.41
C GLN A 43 8.96 -0.27 0.54
N ALA A 44 7.82 0.03 1.15
CA ALA A 44 6.71 0.60 0.41
C ALA A 44 7.05 1.98 -0.11
N GLU A 45 7.79 2.77 0.66
CA GLU A 45 8.21 4.08 0.21
C GLU A 45 9.16 3.99 -0.98
N VAL A 46 10.08 3.05 -0.94
CA VAL A 46 10.98 2.85 -2.07
C VAL A 46 10.18 2.42 -3.30
N GLY A 47 9.25 1.49 -3.13
CA GLY A 47 8.42 1.05 -4.22
C GLY A 47 7.56 2.17 -4.79
N ALA A 48 6.97 2.98 -3.92
CA ALA A 48 6.16 4.10 -4.37
C ALA A 48 6.99 5.12 -5.12
N ALA A 49 8.20 5.40 -4.62
CA ALA A 49 9.09 6.35 -5.28
C ALA A 49 9.53 5.84 -6.65
N TYR A 50 9.89 4.57 -6.70
CA TYR A 50 10.30 3.97 -7.96
C TYR A 50 9.14 4.01 -8.97
N GLY A 51 7.96 3.60 -8.51
CA GLY A 51 6.79 3.61 -9.38
C GLY A 51 6.45 5.00 -9.87
N ALA A 52 6.54 6.00 -8.99
CA ALA A 52 6.25 7.37 -9.38
C ALA A 52 7.20 7.86 -10.45
N ARG A 53 8.47 7.56 -10.30
CA ARG A 53 9.45 8.00 -11.29
C ARG A 53 9.27 7.29 -12.62
N ILE A 54 9.04 5.98 -12.57
CA ILE A 54 8.81 5.22 -13.79
C ILE A 54 7.54 5.72 -14.47
N GLY A 55 6.46 5.90 -13.72
CA GLY A 55 5.21 6.37 -14.28
C GLY A 55 5.32 7.76 -14.86
N CYS A 56 6.02 8.65 -14.15
CA CYS A 56 6.21 10.01 -14.63
C CYS A 56 7.02 10.02 -15.93
N SER A 57 8.10 9.27 -15.98
CA SER A 57 8.91 9.21 -17.19
C SER A 57 8.13 8.59 -18.34
N CYS A 58 7.42 7.53 -18.07
CA CYS A 58 6.63 6.87 -19.10
C CYS A 58 5.56 7.82 -19.64
N ARG A 59 4.89 8.54 -18.75
CA ARG A 59 3.77 9.39 -19.14
C ARG A 59 4.24 10.68 -19.82
N PHE A 60 5.24 11.33 -19.26
CA PHE A 60 5.59 12.68 -19.72
C PHE A 60 6.81 12.73 -20.61
N VAL A 61 7.70 11.77 -20.52
CA VAL A 61 8.86 11.73 -21.40
C VAL A 61 8.56 10.89 -22.63
N GLN A 62 7.95 9.73 -22.44
CA GLN A 62 7.64 8.84 -23.54
C GLN A 62 6.28 9.09 -24.17
N GLY A 63 5.42 9.81 -23.50
CA GLY A 63 4.11 10.15 -24.05
C GLY A 63 3.10 9.01 -24.02
N ARG A 64 3.33 7.99 -23.22
CA ARG A 64 2.41 6.86 -23.13
C ARG A 64 1.33 7.12 -22.11
N GLU A 65 0.25 6.36 -22.22
CA GLU A 65 -0.80 6.43 -21.22
C GLU A 65 -0.35 5.83 -19.92
N LEU A 66 -0.78 6.41 -18.82
CA LEU A 66 -0.36 5.94 -17.51
C LEU A 66 -0.79 4.50 -17.26
N GLY A 67 -1.95 4.11 -17.79
CA GLY A 67 -2.40 2.74 -17.63
C GLY A 67 -1.43 1.73 -18.23
N SER A 68 -0.84 2.06 -19.36
CA SER A 68 0.14 1.14 -19.95
C SER A 68 1.48 1.26 -19.24
N CYS A 69 1.73 2.37 -18.58
CA CYS A 69 2.97 2.52 -17.82
C CYS A 69 3.02 1.57 -16.64
N ALA A 70 1.87 1.24 -16.08
CA ALA A 70 1.84 0.36 -14.94
C ALA A 70 2.40 -1.03 -15.28
N THR A 71 2.36 -1.41 -16.54
CA THR A 71 2.88 -2.71 -16.93
C THR A 71 4.40 -2.75 -16.99
N ASP A 72 5.03 -1.59 -16.89
CA ASP A 72 6.49 -1.53 -16.90
C ASP A 72 7.10 -1.70 -15.52
N LEU A 73 6.28 -1.81 -14.50
CA LEU A 73 6.79 -2.00 -13.16
C LEU A 73 7.35 -3.40 -12.98
N GLU A 74 8.34 -3.51 -12.13
CA GLU A 74 8.98 -4.78 -11.87
C GLU A 74 8.01 -5.77 -11.24
N PRO A 75 8.21 -7.06 -11.47
CA PRO A 75 7.41 -8.05 -10.76
C PRO A 75 7.54 -7.85 -9.26
N GLY A 76 6.45 -7.99 -8.57
CA GLY A 76 6.43 -7.76 -7.14
C GLY A 76 5.96 -6.38 -6.76
N MET A 77 5.74 -5.49 -7.72
CA MET A 77 5.27 -4.14 -7.46
C MET A 77 3.78 -3.99 -7.77
N GLU A 78 3.05 -5.09 -7.71
CA GLU A 78 1.62 -5.05 -8.02
C GLU A 78 0.83 -4.20 -7.06
N MET A 79 1.35 -3.97 -5.87
CA MET A 79 0.66 -3.15 -4.89
C MET A 79 0.88 -1.65 -5.09
N VAL A 80 1.77 -1.29 -6.00
CA VAL A 80 2.02 0.12 -6.27
C VAL A 80 1.02 0.58 -7.32
N SER A 81 0.27 1.61 -6.96
CA SER A 81 -0.72 2.22 -7.86
C SER A 81 -0.18 3.54 -8.37
N LEU A 82 -0.37 3.78 -9.64
CA LEU A 82 0.07 5.03 -10.26
C LEU A 82 -1.14 5.89 -10.58
N SER A 83 -1.03 7.18 -10.32
CA SER A 83 -2.08 8.12 -10.68
C SER A 83 -1.45 9.45 -11.06
N GLU A 84 -2.10 10.11 -12.01
CA GLU A 84 -1.66 11.44 -12.43
C GLU A 84 -2.21 12.47 -11.46
N VAL A 85 -1.38 13.46 -11.12
CA VAL A 85 -1.83 14.57 -10.30
C VAL A 85 -2.45 15.60 -11.23
N GLU A 86 -3.72 15.89 -11.02
CA GLU A 86 -4.45 16.81 -11.88
C GLU A 86 -3.86 18.21 -11.82
N GLY A 87 -3.76 18.83 -12.99
CA GLY A 87 -3.26 20.18 -13.05
C GLY A 87 -1.75 20.30 -12.95
N GLU A 88 -1.05 19.19 -12.82
CA GLU A 88 0.39 19.17 -12.73
C GLU A 88 0.93 18.05 -13.60
N GLN A 89 2.16 18.24 -14.05
CA GLN A 89 2.82 17.17 -14.78
C GLN A 89 3.55 16.30 -13.77
N ALA A 90 2.78 15.55 -13.02
CA ALA A 90 3.31 14.74 -11.94
C ALA A 90 2.53 13.43 -11.84
N VAL A 91 3.21 12.42 -11.33
CA VAL A 91 2.59 11.11 -11.12
C VAL A 91 2.84 10.69 -9.69
N GLU A 92 1.78 10.24 -9.04
CA GLU A 92 1.88 9.74 -7.69
C GLU A 92 1.89 8.21 -7.72
N GLY A 93 2.88 7.63 -7.05
CA GLY A 93 2.90 6.20 -6.80
C GLY A 93 2.53 5.97 -5.37
N SER A 94 1.63 5.03 -5.13
CA SER A 94 1.17 4.79 -3.77
C SER A 94 1.06 3.30 -3.49
N VAL A 95 1.34 2.95 -2.24
CA VAL A 95 1.08 1.62 -1.71
C VAL A 95 0.03 1.80 -0.63
N PRO A 96 -1.11 1.14 -0.72
CA PRO A 96 -2.21 1.39 0.22
C PRO A 96 -1.74 1.27 1.65
N LEU A 97 -2.12 2.25 2.46
CA LEU A 97 -1.88 2.29 3.90
C LEU A 97 -0.41 2.41 4.32
N LEU A 98 0.52 2.39 3.38
CA LEU A 98 1.92 2.36 3.75
C LEU A 98 2.70 3.56 3.26
N ALA A 99 2.52 3.97 2.00
CA ALA A 99 3.36 5.03 1.48
C ALA A 99 2.79 5.62 0.21
N SER A 100 3.15 6.86 -0.07
CA SER A 100 2.90 7.47 -1.37
C SER A 100 3.99 8.49 -1.64
N ARG A 101 4.41 8.58 -2.87
CA ARG A 101 5.42 9.52 -3.32
C ARG A 101 5.02 10.07 -4.67
N THR A 102 5.41 11.29 -4.92
CA THR A 102 5.07 11.98 -6.17
C THR A 102 6.34 12.35 -6.91
N ALA A 103 6.35 12.09 -8.21
CA ALA A 103 7.44 12.53 -9.09
C ALA A 103 6.88 13.57 -10.05
N ARG A 104 7.57 14.67 -10.18
CA ARG A 104 7.15 15.77 -11.04
C ARG A 104 8.06 15.87 -12.24
N PHE A 105 7.47 16.12 -13.41
CA PHE A 105 8.24 16.32 -14.62
C PHE A 105 8.83 17.73 -14.60
N MET A 106 10.14 17.80 -14.69
CA MET A 106 10.87 19.06 -14.58
C MET A 106 11.59 19.40 -15.88
N GLY A 107 11.06 18.99 -17.01
CA GLY A 107 11.65 19.33 -18.30
C GLY A 107 12.98 18.62 -18.50
N ALA A 108 14.04 19.38 -18.68
CA ALA A 108 15.33 18.79 -19.00
C ALA A 108 15.86 17.86 -17.91
N SER A 109 15.43 18.06 -16.69
CA SER A 109 15.85 17.19 -15.59
C SER A 109 15.07 15.89 -15.53
N GLY A 110 14.07 15.74 -16.37
CA GLY A 110 13.23 14.55 -16.34
C GLY A 110 12.28 14.59 -15.16
N CYS A 111 12.02 13.43 -14.58
CA CYS A 111 11.10 13.35 -13.46
C CYS A 111 11.86 13.29 -12.15
N VAL A 112 11.52 14.19 -11.25
CA VAL A 112 12.21 14.34 -9.97
C VAL A 112 11.21 14.06 -8.85
N LEU A 113 11.62 13.25 -7.88
CA LEU A 113 10.79 13.00 -6.74
C LEU A 113 10.61 14.24 -5.90
N GLN A 114 9.38 14.49 -5.49
CA GLN A 114 9.09 15.59 -4.58
C GLN A 114 9.46 15.18 -3.17
N PRO A 115 9.96 16.12 -2.37
CA PRO A 115 10.26 15.80 -0.97
C PRO A 115 8.98 15.40 -0.24
N GLU A 116 9.14 14.56 0.75
CA GLU A 116 8.00 14.21 1.60
C GLU A 116 7.63 15.38 2.49
N ASP A 117 6.35 15.47 2.71
CA ASP A 117 5.86 16.53 3.60
C ASP A 117 6.07 16.22 5.06
#